data_18a70f498d6eae2e67970bd416df5800
#
_entry.id   18a70f498d6eae2e67970bd416df5800
#
_cell.length_a   1.000
_cell.length_b   1.000
_cell.length_c   1.000
_cell.angle_alpha   90.00
_cell.angle_beta   90.00
_cell.angle_gamma   90.00
#
_symmetry.space_group_name_H-M   'P 1'
#
loop_
_entity.id
_entity.type
_entity.pdbx_description
1 polymer ?
#
loop_
_entity_poly.entity_id
_entity_poly.type
_entity_poly.pdbx_seq_one_letter_code
_entity_poly.pdbx_strand_id
1 'polypeptide(L)'
;VFLVIRSMIWRKWWKNPAFFVIMILLGISMPLLTNVILLISPNLTYHLLMRYQWVLYLILMTAFADRYTAEESRTDVVLQWAALCAAVVLVFDYGISDNIGYSNLEKKYEKTYAYCVRLLDRIEQTPGYYQGIPIALVGVIGYDEFPTTDITGKVTDGMIGLSGDYLIYKGADYQAFMQNYLGATLNFLDPDTVGEIYMTQEYIDMDTFPGPNATKVVDGILYVKTENCGRD
;
A
#
# COMPACT_ATOMS: atom_id res chain seq x y z
N VAL A 1 3.68 0.48 -30.00
CA VAL A 1 4.73 -0.11 -30.88
C VAL A 1 4.25 -0.14 -32.32
N PHE A 2 3.11 -0.76 -32.65
CA PHE A 2 2.62 -0.90 -34.04
C PHE A 2 2.43 0.44 -34.75
N LEU A 3 1.76 1.42 -34.12
CA LEU A 3 1.57 2.78 -34.67
C LEU A 3 2.88 3.51 -34.93
N VAL A 4 3.86 3.34 -34.05
CA VAL A 4 5.20 3.94 -34.23
C VAL A 4 5.90 3.33 -35.44
N ILE A 5 5.92 1.99 -35.53
CA ILE A 5 6.55 1.28 -36.66
C ILE A 5 5.89 1.69 -37.98
N ARG A 6 4.56 1.73 -38.02
CA ARG A 6 3.82 2.14 -39.22
C ARG A 6 4.12 3.59 -39.62
N SER A 7 4.16 4.52 -38.65
CA SER A 7 4.53 5.92 -38.88
C SER A 7 5.95 6.04 -39.42
N MET A 8 6.89 5.26 -38.87
CA MET A 8 8.26 5.18 -39.32
C MET A 8 8.34 4.72 -40.80
N ILE A 9 7.59 3.68 -41.17
CA ILE A 9 7.55 3.15 -42.52
C ILE A 9 6.94 4.19 -43.45
N TRP A 10 5.80 4.76 -43.12
CA TRP A 10 5.07 5.67 -44.01
C TRP A 10 5.81 6.98 -44.24
N ARG A 11 6.40 7.57 -43.20
CA ARG A 11 7.19 8.80 -43.31
C ARG A 11 8.62 8.58 -43.78
N LYS A 12 9.01 7.34 -44.08
CA LYS A 12 10.35 6.97 -44.55
C LYS A 12 11.47 7.48 -43.63
N TRP A 13 11.25 7.42 -42.29
CA TRP A 13 12.21 7.93 -41.33
C TRP A 13 13.55 7.22 -41.36
N TRP A 14 13.59 5.97 -41.90
CA TRP A 14 14.86 5.26 -42.13
C TRP A 14 15.81 5.98 -43.11
N LYS A 15 15.32 6.96 -43.89
CA LYS A 15 16.16 7.77 -44.78
C LYS A 15 16.99 8.80 -44.01
N ASN A 16 16.63 9.11 -42.75
CA ASN A 16 17.42 9.96 -41.89
C ASN A 16 18.01 9.09 -40.75
N PRO A 17 19.24 8.62 -40.87
CA PRO A 17 19.86 7.70 -39.91
C PRO A 17 19.96 8.29 -38.52
N ALA A 18 20.19 9.59 -38.39
CA ALA A 18 20.24 10.23 -37.06
C ALA A 18 18.90 10.18 -36.34
N PHE A 19 17.80 10.45 -37.04
CA PHE A 19 16.46 10.38 -36.46
C PHE A 19 16.09 8.95 -36.09
N PHE A 20 16.44 7.97 -36.88
CA PHE A 20 16.20 6.55 -36.61
C PHE A 20 16.93 6.09 -35.34
N VAL A 21 18.19 6.46 -35.19
CA VAL A 21 18.98 6.15 -33.98
C VAL A 21 18.39 6.82 -32.75
N ILE A 22 17.97 8.08 -32.81
CA ILE A 22 17.34 8.79 -31.70
C ILE A 22 16.05 8.09 -31.28
N MET A 23 15.22 7.65 -32.22
CA MET A 23 13.96 6.94 -31.89
C MET A 23 14.20 5.58 -31.22
N ILE A 24 15.22 4.85 -31.66
CA ILE A 24 15.63 3.60 -30.99
C ILE A 24 16.13 3.88 -29.57
N LEU A 25 17.00 4.87 -29.41
CA LEU A 25 17.53 5.26 -28.10
C LEU A 25 16.41 5.69 -27.15
N LEU A 26 15.44 6.48 -27.61
CA LEU A 26 14.26 6.86 -26.83
C LEU A 26 13.42 5.64 -26.46
N GLY A 27 13.20 4.71 -27.40
CA GLY A 27 12.44 3.49 -27.14
C GLY A 27 13.07 2.59 -26.08
N ILE A 28 14.41 2.49 -26.09
CA ILE A 28 15.17 1.70 -25.10
C ILE A 28 15.30 2.47 -23.77
N SER A 29 15.50 3.79 -23.83
CA SER A 29 15.67 4.60 -22.62
C SER A 29 14.39 4.74 -21.80
N MET A 30 13.22 4.71 -22.41
CA MET A 30 11.95 4.85 -21.68
C MET A 30 11.74 3.82 -20.54
N PRO A 31 11.82 2.50 -20.78
CA PRO A 31 11.69 1.53 -19.69
C PRO A 31 12.83 1.63 -18.66
N LEU A 32 14.01 2.07 -19.05
CA LEU A 32 15.11 2.33 -18.12
C LEU A 32 14.84 3.55 -17.26
N LEU A 33 14.36 4.65 -17.84
CA LEU A 33 14.03 5.88 -17.11
C LEU A 33 12.84 5.71 -16.19
N THR A 34 11.83 4.91 -16.57
CA THR A 34 10.70 4.61 -15.71
C THR A 34 11.04 3.71 -14.53
N ASN A 35 12.16 2.98 -14.60
CA ASN A 35 12.63 2.11 -13.51
C ASN A 35 13.96 2.60 -12.92
N VAL A 36 14.37 3.82 -13.20
CA VAL A 36 15.67 4.36 -12.74
C VAL A 36 15.83 4.30 -11.23
N ILE A 37 14.75 4.43 -10.48
CA ILE A 37 14.75 4.37 -9.02
C ILE A 37 15.19 2.99 -8.50
N LEU A 38 14.82 1.91 -9.20
CA LEU A 38 15.26 0.55 -8.86
C LEU A 38 16.74 0.33 -9.16
N LEU A 39 17.29 1.06 -10.17
CA LEU A 39 18.71 1.01 -10.50
C LEU A 39 19.56 1.75 -9.46
N ILE A 40 19.02 2.84 -8.90
CA ILE A 40 19.73 3.66 -7.89
C ILE A 40 19.63 3.01 -6.50
N SER A 41 18.50 2.40 -6.16
CA SER A 41 18.27 1.80 -4.85
C SER A 41 17.57 0.44 -4.98
N PRO A 42 18.34 -0.65 -5.21
CA PRO A 42 17.77 -1.98 -5.44
C PRO A 42 17.04 -2.58 -4.23
N ASN A 43 17.33 -2.09 -3.01
CA ASN A 43 16.70 -2.55 -1.77
C ASN A 43 15.45 -1.73 -1.39
N LEU A 44 15.01 -0.84 -2.26
CA LEU A 44 13.82 -0.03 -2.00
C LEU A 44 12.55 -0.86 -2.19
N THR A 45 11.61 -0.77 -1.23
CA THR A 45 10.27 -1.31 -1.43
C THR A 45 9.58 -0.52 -2.54
N TYR A 46 9.28 -1.18 -3.65
CA TYR A 46 8.72 -0.53 -4.84
C TYR A 46 7.25 -0.22 -4.64
N HIS A 47 6.96 0.98 -4.18
CA HIS A 47 5.60 1.44 -3.92
C HIS A 47 4.84 1.78 -5.20
N LEU A 48 3.52 1.67 -5.15
CA LEU A 48 2.63 1.97 -6.28
C LEU A 48 2.80 3.41 -6.80
N LEU A 49 3.06 4.37 -5.90
CA LEU A 49 3.41 5.75 -6.23
C LEU A 49 4.62 5.86 -7.17
N MET A 50 5.59 4.96 -7.08
CA MET A 50 6.76 4.92 -7.95
C MET A 50 6.43 4.38 -9.34
N ARG A 51 5.26 3.80 -9.52
CA ARG A 51 4.74 3.34 -10.83
C ARG A 51 3.97 4.42 -11.56
N TYR A 52 3.74 5.58 -10.95
CA TYR A 52 2.94 6.65 -11.56
C TYR A 52 3.50 7.13 -12.91
N GLN A 53 4.79 7.03 -13.10
CA GLN A 53 5.46 7.34 -14.37
C GLN A 53 4.95 6.49 -15.55
N TRP A 54 4.37 5.30 -15.30
CA TRP A 54 3.79 4.48 -16.35
C TRP A 54 2.59 5.14 -17.04
N VAL A 55 1.93 6.09 -16.37
CA VAL A 55 0.86 6.90 -16.96
C VAL A 55 1.37 7.69 -18.17
N LEU A 56 2.66 8.07 -18.18
CA LEU A 56 3.28 8.75 -19.32
C LEU A 56 3.23 7.93 -20.61
N TYR A 57 3.26 6.59 -20.51
CA TYR A 57 3.10 5.73 -21.68
C TYR A 57 1.69 5.83 -22.28
N LEU A 58 0.66 5.92 -21.44
CA LEU A 58 -0.73 6.09 -21.89
C LEU A 58 -0.91 7.46 -22.55
N ILE A 59 -0.35 8.51 -21.92
CA ILE A 59 -0.34 9.87 -22.50
C ILE A 59 0.40 9.89 -23.83
N LEU A 60 1.55 9.24 -23.91
CA LEU A 60 2.31 9.15 -25.14
C LEU A 60 1.55 8.43 -26.25
N MET A 61 0.86 7.30 -25.91
CA MET A 61 0.04 6.57 -26.87
C MET A 61 -1.12 7.41 -27.40
N THR A 62 -1.81 8.15 -26.52
CA THR A 62 -2.92 9.03 -26.91
C THR A 62 -2.43 10.20 -27.77
N ALA A 63 -1.29 10.82 -27.40
CA ALA A 63 -0.67 11.89 -28.18
C ALA A 63 -0.21 11.42 -29.57
N PHE A 64 0.28 10.18 -29.67
CA PHE A 64 0.61 9.59 -30.98
C PHE A 64 -0.64 9.30 -31.81
N ALA A 65 -1.71 8.80 -31.20
CA ALA A 65 -2.97 8.53 -31.87
C ALA A 65 -3.61 9.83 -32.39
N ASP A 66 -3.57 10.91 -31.61
CA ASP A 66 -4.09 12.22 -31.98
C ASP A 66 -3.32 12.87 -33.14
N ARG A 67 -1.98 12.77 -33.12
CA ARG A 67 -1.13 13.28 -34.21
C ARG A 67 -1.15 12.43 -35.47
N TYR A 68 -1.64 11.21 -35.37
CA TYR A 68 -1.79 10.33 -36.52
C TYR A 68 -3.07 10.69 -37.25
N THR A 69 -3.10 11.89 -37.86
CA THR A 69 -4.14 12.25 -38.85
C THR A 69 -3.91 11.40 -40.08
N ALA A 70 -4.59 10.28 -40.11
CA ALA A 70 -4.53 9.37 -41.22
C ALA A 70 -5.23 9.96 -42.44
N GLU A 71 -4.60 9.88 -43.58
CA GLU A 71 -5.32 9.81 -44.83
C GLU A 71 -6.31 8.63 -44.69
N GLU A 72 -7.59 8.87 -44.97
CA GLU A 72 -8.77 8.05 -44.70
C GLU A 72 -8.72 6.57 -45.18
N SER A 73 -7.70 5.84 -44.77
CA SER A 73 -7.66 4.40 -44.97
C SER A 73 -8.61 3.69 -43.99
N ARG A 74 -9.47 2.79 -44.45
CA ARG A 74 -10.34 1.99 -43.59
C ARG A 74 -9.59 1.30 -42.44
N THR A 75 -8.36 0.89 -42.71
CA THR A 75 -7.47 0.26 -41.70
C THR A 75 -7.10 1.21 -40.57
N ASP A 76 -6.91 2.49 -40.86
CA ASP A 76 -6.53 3.50 -39.87
C ASP A 76 -7.71 3.86 -38.96
N VAL A 77 -8.90 3.94 -39.53
CA VAL A 77 -10.14 4.12 -38.75
C VAL A 77 -10.38 2.95 -37.79
N VAL A 78 -10.22 1.72 -38.26
CA VAL A 78 -10.36 0.52 -37.40
C VAL A 78 -9.33 0.53 -36.26
N LEU A 79 -8.08 0.91 -36.54
CA LEU A 79 -7.02 1.01 -35.53
C LEU A 79 -7.29 2.11 -34.48
N GLN A 80 -7.81 3.25 -34.90
CA GLN A 80 -8.20 4.33 -33.99
C GLN A 80 -9.32 3.87 -33.06
N TRP A 81 -10.35 3.23 -33.57
CA TRP A 81 -11.44 2.68 -32.76
C TRP A 81 -10.93 1.59 -31.81
N ALA A 82 -10.07 0.69 -32.26
CA ALA A 82 -9.47 -0.33 -31.42
C ALA A 82 -8.63 0.28 -30.29
N ALA A 83 -7.84 1.32 -30.59
CA ALA A 83 -7.08 2.04 -29.57
C ALA A 83 -7.98 2.76 -28.56
N LEU A 84 -9.06 3.38 -29.03
CA LEU A 84 -10.05 4.03 -28.15
C LEU A 84 -10.74 3.00 -27.24
N CYS A 85 -11.20 1.88 -27.81
CA CYS A 85 -11.80 0.80 -27.02
C CYS A 85 -10.82 0.25 -25.97
N ALA A 86 -9.56 0.03 -26.33
CA ALA A 86 -8.53 -0.41 -25.39
C ALA A 86 -8.29 0.61 -24.27
N ALA A 87 -8.26 1.90 -24.59
CA ALA A 87 -8.12 2.97 -23.59
C ALA A 87 -9.32 3.00 -22.63
N VAL A 88 -10.54 2.87 -23.16
CA VAL A 88 -11.76 2.82 -22.35
C VAL A 88 -11.72 1.61 -21.39
N VAL A 89 -11.36 0.42 -21.89
CA VAL A 89 -11.24 -0.79 -21.06
C VAL A 89 -10.21 -0.59 -19.96
N LEU A 90 -9.04 -0.01 -20.26
CA LEU A 90 -8.01 0.29 -19.25
C LEU A 90 -8.53 1.26 -18.19
N VAL A 91 -9.22 2.34 -18.58
CA VAL A 91 -9.77 3.30 -17.61
C VAL A 91 -10.79 2.63 -16.69
N PHE A 92 -11.65 1.77 -17.24
CA PHE A 92 -12.61 1.02 -16.44
C PHE A 92 -11.92 0.05 -15.48
N ASP A 93 -10.90 -0.68 -15.93
CA ASP A 93 -10.14 -1.61 -15.10
C ASP A 93 -9.44 -0.89 -13.93
N TYR A 94 -8.79 0.24 -14.20
CA TYR A 94 -8.22 1.09 -13.14
C TYR A 94 -9.29 1.62 -12.18
N GLY A 95 -10.42 2.09 -12.68
CA GLY A 95 -11.51 2.59 -11.86
C GLY A 95 -12.10 1.52 -10.94
N ILE A 96 -12.25 0.29 -11.43
CA ILE A 96 -12.71 -0.84 -10.62
C ILE A 96 -11.65 -1.19 -9.56
N SER A 97 -10.39 -1.28 -9.95
CA SER A 97 -9.28 -1.60 -9.04
C SER A 97 -9.14 -0.57 -7.92
N ASP A 98 -9.24 0.71 -8.24
CA ASP A 98 -9.20 1.81 -7.27
C ASP A 98 -10.39 1.73 -6.30
N ASN A 99 -11.60 1.50 -6.79
CA ASN A 99 -12.78 1.36 -5.93
C ASN A 99 -12.65 0.17 -4.97
N ILE A 100 -12.11 -0.95 -5.42
CA ILE A 100 -11.84 -2.10 -4.56
C ILE A 100 -10.78 -1.73 -3.51
N GLY A 101 -9.72 -1.04 -3.91
CA GLY A 101 -8.67 -0.55 -3.03
C GLY A 101 -9.20 0.37 -1.93
N TYR A 102 -10.00 1.37 -2.29
CA TYR A 102 -10.62 2.28 -1.34
C TYR A 102 -11.59 1.57 -0.39
N SER A 103 -12.43 0.67 -0.90
CA SER A 103 -13.35 -0.11 -0.06
C SER A 103 -12.61 -0.99 0.94
N ASN A 104 -11.49 -1.60 0.54
CA ASN A 104 -10.68 -2.39 1.45
C ASN A 104 -9.97 -1.51 2.49
N LEU A 105 -9.52 -0.32 2.12
CA LEU A 105 -8.91 0.63 3.04
C LEU A 105 -9.92 1.13 4.09
N GLU A 106 -11.15 1.42 3.67
CA GLU A 106 -12.25 1.79 4.56
C GLU A 106 -12.54 0.69 5.59
N LYS A 107 -12.69 -0.56 5.15
CA LYS A 107 -12.89 -1.70 6.04
C LYS A 107 -11.74 -1.90 7.03
N LYS A 108 -10.50 -1.69 6.59
CA LYS A 108 -9.33 -1.72 7.49
C LYS A 108 -9.40 -0.62 8.53
N TYR A 109 -9.77 0.59 8.11
CA TYR A 109 -9.95 1.71 9.03
C TYR A 109 -11.02 1.39 10.08
N GLU A 110 -12.19 0.92 9.67
CA GLU A 110 -13.28 0.56 10.57
C GLU A 110 -12.87 -0.55 11.54
N LYS A 111 -12.20 -1.59 11.04
CA LYS A 111 -11.68 -2.70 11.86
C LYS A 111 -10.65 -2.20 12.88
N THR A 112 -9.72 -1.34 12.43
CA THR A 112 -8.69 -0.76 13.31
C THR A 112 -9.32 0.14 14.37
N TYR A 113 -10.29 0.97 13.98
CA TYR A 113 -10.99 1.87 14.89
C TYR A 113 -11.73 1.07 15.96
N ALA A 114 -12.51 0.07 15.57
CA ALA A 114 -13.25 -0.78 16.51
C ALA A 114 -12.32 -1.55 17.46
N TYR A 115 -11.17 -1.99 16.96
CA TYR A 115 -10.15 -2.64 17.78
C TYR A 115 -9.55 -1.68 18.80
N CYS A 116 -9.14 -0.48 18.34
CA CYS A 116 -8.54 0.52 19.23
C CYS A 116 -9.49 1.05 20.30
N VAL A 117 -10.79 1.22 19.98
CA VAL A 117 -11.81 1.59 20.98
C VAL A 117 -11.89 0.54 22.06
N ARG A 118 -11.96 -0.74 21.71
CA ARG A 118 -12.03 -1.84 22.68
C ARG A 118 -10.74 -1.96 23.50
N LEU A 119 -9.59 -1.74 22.86
CA LEU A 119 -8.30 -1.80 23.53
C LEU A 119 -8.13 -0.63 24.51
N LEU A 120 -8.53 0.57 24.13
CA LEU A 120 -8.52 1.76 24.98
C LEU A 120 -9.41 1.55 26.21
N ASP A 121 -10.63 1.10 26.01
CA ASP A 121 -11.56 0.78 27.10
C ASP A 121 -10.94 -0.24 28.07
N ARG A 122 -10.28 -1.28 27.56
CA ARG A 122 -9.59 -2.29 28.38
C ARG A 122 -8.41 -1.69 29.17
N ILE A 123 -7.63 -0.81 28.53
CA ILE A 123 -6.50 -0.11 29.17
C ILE A 123 -7.02 0.74 30.33
N GLU A 124 -8.05 1.55 30.09
CA GLU A 124 -8.61 2.46 31.10
C GLU A 124 -9.29 1.73 32.25
N GLN A 125 -9.84 0.56 32.03
CA GLN A 125 -10.47 -0.29 33.08
C GLN A 125 -9.46 -1.17 33.84
N THR A 126 -8.18 -1.16 33.46
CA THR A 126 -7.20 -2.01 34.14
C THR A 126 -6.95 -1.53 35.57
N PRO A 127 -7.03 -2.41 36.57
CA PRO A 127 -6.75 -2.07 37.97
C PRO A 127 -5.36 -1.46 38.10
N GLY A 128 -5.27 -0.28 38.71
CA GLY A 128 -4.01 0.47 38.86
C GLY A 128 -3.66 1.39 37.69
N TYR A 129 -4.51 1.49 36.68
CA TYR A 129 -4.33 2.48 35.61
C TYR A 129 -4.49 3.91 36.15
N TYR A 130 -3.64 4.81 35.65
CA TYR A 130 -3.76 6.25 35.81
C TYR A 130 -3.30 6.96 34.55
N GLN A 131 -3.80 8.16 34.30
CA GLN A 131 -3.43 8.93 33.13
C GLN A 131 -1.94 9.25 33.09
N GLY A 132 -1.28 8.89 31.99
CA GLY A 132 0.16 9.07 31.81
C GLY A 132 1.02 7.90 32.27
N ILE A 133 0.43 6.81 32.78
CA ILE A 133 1.15 5.56 33.08
C ILE A 133 1.96 5.11 31.86
N PRO A 134 3.24 4.71 32.01
CA PRO A 134 3.99 4.10 30.93
C PRO A 134 3.31 2.81 30.46
N ILE A 135 3.13 2.65 29.14
CA ILE A 135 2.45 1.48 28.56
C ILE A 135 3.47 0.69 27.74
N ALA A 136 3.69 -0.55 28.09
CA ALA A 136 4.41 -1.53 27.31
C ALA A 136 3.42 -2.29 26.44
N LEU A 137 3.28 -1.89 25.19
CA LEU A 137 2.49 -2.62 24.20
C LEU A 137 3.43 -3.53 23.43
N VAL A 138 3.17 -4.81 23.56
CA VAL A 138 4.00 -5.88 23.08
C VAL A 138 3.21 -6.69 22.06
N GLY A 139 3.71 -6.73 20.83
CA GLY A 139 3.12 -7.46 19.74
C GLY A 139 2.44 -6.57 18.70
N VAL A 140 2.28 -7.14 17.55
CA VAL A 140 1.49 -6.59 16.45
C VAL A 140 0.04 -6.99 16.69
N ILE A 141 -0.93 -6.23 16.22
CA ILE A 141 -2.32 -6.70 16.19
C ILE A 141 -2.36 -7.97 15.35
N GLY A 142 -3.00 -9.01 15.90
CA GLY A 142 -2.99 -10.36 15.36
C GLY A 142 -3.20 -10.46 13.86
N TYR A 143 -2.63 -11.52 13.31
CA TYR A 143 -2.68 -11.88 11.89
C TYR A 143 -4.06 -12.39 11.46
N ASP A 144 -5.15 -11.81 11.93
CA ASP A 144 -6.47 -12.13 11.41
C ASP A 144 -6.52 -11.71 9.93
N GLU A 145 -6.68 -12.68 9.06
CA GLU A 145 -6.83 -12.41 7.64
C GLU A 145 -7.96 -11.40 7.41
N PHE A 146 -7.66 -10.37 6.66
CA PHE A 146 -8.66 -9.40 6.25
C PHE A 146 -9.70 -10.14 5.40
N PRO A 147 -11.01 -9.94 5.59
CA PRO A 147 -12.02 -10.61 4.78
C PRO A 147 -11.96 -10.11 3.33
N THR A 148 -11.00 -10.61 2.58
CA THR A 148 -10.87 -10.37 1.15
C THR A 148 -11.32 -11.59 0.40
N THR A 149 -12.01 -11.39 -0.73
CA THR A 149 -12.19 -12.47 -1.69
C THR A 149 -10.86 -12.68 -2.44
N ASP A 150 -10.65 -13.87 -3.01
CA ASP A 150 -9.47 -14.14 -3.85
C ASP A 150 -9.26 -13.10 -4.95
N ILE A 151 -10.35 -12.55 -5.48
CA ILE A 151 -10.34 -11.50 -6.51
C ILE A 151 -9.88 -10.18 -5.92
N THR A 152 -10.47 -9.76 -4.79
CA THR A 152 -10.13 -8.49 -4.15
C THR A 152 -8.72 -8.50 -3.56
N GLY A 153 -8.29 -9.62 -3.00
CA GLY A 153 -6.92 -9.81 -2.51
C GLY A 153 -5.89 -9.62 -3.62
N LYS A 154 -6.10 -10.23 -4.79
CA LYS A 154 -5.20 -10.08 -5.94
C LYS A 154 -5.14 -8.65 -6.47
N VAL A 155 -6.26 -7.93 -6.48
CA VAL A 155 -6.30 -6.54 -6.95
C VAL A 155 -5.58 -5.61 -6.00
N THR A 156 -5.67 -5.85 -4.70
CA THR A 156 -5.08 -5.00 -3.65
C THR A 156 -3.69 -5.43 -3.23
N ASP A 157 -3.22 -6.59 -3.70
CA ASP A 157 -1.86 -7.06 -3.42
C ASP A 157 -0.82 -6.07 -3.95
N GLY A 158 0.07 -5.65 -3.07
CA GLY A 158 1.08 -4.64 -3.36
C GLY A 158 0.59 -3.17 -3.39
N MET A 159 -0.67 -2.89 -3.11
CA MET A 159 -1.14 -1.53 -2.86
C MET A 159 -0.68 -1.06 -1.48
N ILE A 160 -0.16 0.19 -1.42
CA ILE A 160 0.31 0.78 -0.16
C ILE A 160 -0.85 0.93 0.81
N GLY A 161 -0.64 0.54 2.07
CA GLY A 161 -1.64 0.60 3.12
C GLY A 161 -2.67 -0.53 3.08
N LEU A 162 -2.61 -1.40 2.07
CA LEU A 162 -3.49 -2.56 1.93
C LEU A 162 -2.80 -3.89 2.26
N SER A 163 -1.48 -3.90 2.40
CA SER A 163 -0.74 -5.02 2.98
C SER A 163 -0.94 -5.07 4.49
N GLY A 164 -1.17 -6.24 5.04
CA GLY A 164 -1.47 -6.43 6.47
C GLY A 164 -2.94 -6.17 6.84
N ASP A 165 -3.32 -6.55 8.05
CA ASP A 165 -4.73 -6.62 8.46
C ASP A 165 -5.25 -5.33 9.07
N TYR A 166 -4.37 -4.51 9.64
CA TYR A 166 -4.70 -3.26 10.32
C TYR A 166 -3.85 -2.10 9.81
N LEU A 167 -4.30 -0.85 10.06
CA LEU A 167 -3.57 0.36 9.71
C LEU A 167 -2.43 0.68 10.68
N ILE A 168 -2.37 0.00 11.81
CA ILE A 168 -1.40 0.21 12.87
C ILE A 168 -0.50 -1.01 13.00
N TYR A 169 0.80 -0.77 13.15
CA TYR A 169 1.81 -1.82 13.14
C TYR A 169 2.79 -1.75 14.32
N LYS A 170 3.07 -0.55 14.83
CA LYS A 170 4.04 -0.29 15.90
C LYS A 170 3.40 0.52 17.02
N GLY A 171 4.03 0.52 18.21
CA GLY A 171 3.58 1.32 19.33
C GLY A 171 3.35 2.80 18.99
N ALA A 172 4.23 3.42 18.20
CA ALA A 172 4.07 4.79 17.73
C ALA A 172 2.82 4.97 16.84
N ASP A 173 2.47 3.97 16.04
CA ASP A 173 1.28 4.01 15.18
C ASP A 173 0.00 3.93 16.04
N TYR A 174 0.01 3.10 17.11
CA TYR A 174 -1.07 3.04 18.09
C TYR A 174 -1.28 4.39 18.77
N GLN A 175 -0.19 5.01 19.24
CA GLN A 175 -0.26 6.32 19.89
C GLN A 175 -0.83 7.37 18.94
N ALA A 176 -0.31 7.44 17.72
CA ALA A 176 -0.80 8.39 16.71
C ALA A 176 -2.27 8.13 16.35
N PHE A 177 -2.67 6.88 16.17
CA PHE A 177 -4.04 6.53 15.85
C PHE A 177 -5.01 6.86 16.99
N MET A 178 -4.69 6.44 18.22
CA MET A 178 -5.54 6.71 19.39
C MET A 178 -5.62 8.21 19.69
N GLN A 179 -4.55 8.94 19.56
CA GLN A 179 -4.56 10.39 19.75
C GLN A 179 -5.39 11.13 18.69
N ASN A 180 -5.19 10.81 17.41
CA ASN A 180 -5.81 11.54 16.32
C ASN A 180 -7.28 11.18 16.07
N TYR A 181 -7.65 9.92 16.31
CA TYR A 181 -9.00 9.41 16.01
C TYR A 181 -9.85 9.16 17.24
N LEU A 182 -9.24 8.85 18.39
CA LEU A 182 -9.98 8.61 19.63
C LEU A 182 -9.82 9.72 20.65
N GLY A 183 -8.92 10.69 20.42
CA GLY A 183 -8.66 11.79 21.35
C GLY A 183 -7.94 11.36 22.63
N ALA A 184 -7.41 10.14 22.70
CA ALA A 184 -6.74 9.60 23.86
C ALA A 184 -5.22 9.75 23.75
N THR A 185 -4.62 10.42 24.72
CA THR A 185 -3.15 10.57 24.80
C THR A 185 -2.61 9.51 25.76
N LEU A 186 -1.97 8.48 25.21
CA LEU A 186 -1.36 7.37 25.94
C LEU A 186 0.16 7.49 25.88
N ASN A 187 0.85 7.04 26.93
CA ASN A 187 2.31 7.08 27.03
C ASN A 187 2.92 5.71 26.69
N PHE A 188 2.97 5.37 25.39
CA PHE A 188 3.61 4.13 24.96
C PHE A 188 5.13 4.21 25.07
N LEU A 189 5.72 3.19 25.66
CA LEU A 189 7.17 3.01 25.73
C LEU A 189 7.72 2.63 24.35
N ASP A 190 8.99 2.99 24.12
CA ASP A 190 9.69 2.59 22.91
C ASP A 190 9.80 1.05 22.84
N PRO A 191 9.48 0.42 21.72
CA PRO A 191 9.60 -1.01 21.54
C PRO A 191 10.97 -1.60 21.90
N ASP A 192 12.04 -0.84 21.69
CA ASP A 192 13.40 -1.26 22.02
C ASP A 192 13.62 -1.37 23.54
N THR A 193 12.87 -0.61 24.33
CA THR A 193 12.96 -0.64 25.80
C THR A 193 12.10 -1.70 26.45
N VAL A 194 11.09 -2.20 25.75
CA VAL A 194 10.15 -3.21 26.24
C VAL A 194 10.54 -4.65 25.89
N GLY A 195 11.62 -4.84 25.16
CA GLY A 195 12.07 -6.17 24.74
C GLY A 195 12.30 -7.17 25.87
N GLU A 196 12.74 -6.70 27.04
CA GLU A 196 12.95 -7.55 28.23
C GLU A 196 11.63 -7.99 28.87
N ILE A 197 10.54 -7.23 28.70
CA ILE A 197 9.23 -7.52 29.28
C ILE A 197 8.65 -8.83 28.72
N TYR A 198 8.93 -9.14 27.45
CA TYR A 198 8.46 -10.38 26.80
C TYR A 198 8.95 -11.66 27.48
N MET A 199 10.07 -11.56 28.21
CA MET A 199 10.69 -12.71 28.87
C MET A 199 10.25 -12.86 30.31
N THR A 200 9.46 -11.91 30.82
CA THR A 200 8.97 -11.99 32.21
C THR A 200 7.84 -13.01 32.33
N GLN A 201 7.79 -13.70 33.48
CA GLN A 201 6.74 -14.69 33.74
C GLN A 201 5.36 -14.01 33.77
N GLU A 202 5.31 -12.79 34.31
CA GLU A 202 4.10 -11.98 34.36
C GLU A 202 3.49 -11.75 32.98
N TYR A 203 4.32 -11.48 31.98
CA TYR A 203 3.85 -11.29 30.59
C TYR A 203 3.46 -12.61 29.95
N ILE A 204 4.20 -13.68 30.18
CA ILE A 204 3.93 -15.01 29.63
C ILE A 204 2.56 -15.51 30.06
N ASP A 205 2.22 -15.31 31.34
CA ASP A 205 0.96 -15.75 31.94
C ASP A 205 -0.25 -14.90 31.55
N MET A 206 -0.04 -13.76 30.86
CA MET A 206 -1.14 -12.92 30.39
C MET A 206 -1.84 -13.54 29.19
N ASP A 207 -3.15 -13.31 29.10
CA ASP A 207 -3.93 -13.62 27.92
C ASP A 207 -3.60 -12.65 26.78
N THR A 208 -3.83 -13.08 25.57
CA THR A 208 -3.80 -12.16 24.41
C THR A 208 -5.11 -11.42 24.28
N PHE A 209 -5.08 -10.11 24.00
CA PHE A 209 -6.30 -9.35 23.74
C PHE A 209 -7.11 -9.98 22.59
N PRO A 210 -8.43 -10.16 22.75
CA PRO A 210 -9.32 -9.57 23.76
C PRO A 210 -9.53 -10.36 25.06
N GLY A 211 -8.64 -11.26 25.40
CA GLY A 211 -8.74 -12.04 26.64
C GLY A 211 -8.88 -11.18 27.90
N PRO A 212 -9.43 -11.73 29.01
CA PRO A 212 -9.72 -10.96 30.22
C PRO A 212 -8.46 -10.40 30.88
N ASN A 213 -7.33 -11.13 30.83
CA ASN A 213 -6.07 -10.76 31.48
C ASN A 213 -5.05 -10.19 30.45
N ALA A 214 -5.53 -9.56 29.38
CA ALA A 214 -4.69 -8.99 28.32
C ALA A 214 -3.94 -7.72 28.76
N THR A 215 -4.34 -7.13 29.91
CA THR A 215 -3.73 -5.92 30.45
C THR A 215 -3.47 -6.11 31.96
N LYS A 216 -2.30 -5.67 32.43
CA LYS A 216 -1.89 -5.78 33.84
C LYS A 216 -0.89 -4.69 34.17
N VAL A 217 -1.01 -4.07 35.34
CA VAL A 217 0.00 -3.15 35.86
C VAL A 217 1.04 -3.94 36.67
N VAL A 218 2.30 -3.83 36.30
CA VAL A 218 3.46 -4.44 36.96
C VAL A 218 4.52 -3.37 37.17
N ASP A 219 4.94 -3.15 38.41
CA ASP A 219 5.98 -2.17 38.79
C ASP A 219 5.77 -0.76 38.20
N GLY A 220 4.51 -0.32 38.12
CA GLY A 220 4.17 1.01 37.61
C GLY A 220 4.15 1.13 36.08
N ILE A 221 4.29 0.03 35.35
CA ILE A 221 4.17 -0.06 33.90
C ILE A 221 2.92 -0.88 33.58
N LEU A 222 2.10 -0.39 32.68
CA LEU A 222 0.96 -1.13 32.16
C LEU A 222 1.39 -2.02 30.99
N TYR A 223 1.34 -3.33 31.19
CA TYR A 223 1.57 -4.32 30.15
C TYR A 223 0.29 -4.54 29.35
N VAL A 224 0.41 -4.52 28.04
CA VAL A 224 -0.67 -4.78 27.08
C VAL A 224 -0.21 -5.87 26.11
N LYS A 225 -0.84 -7.02 26.15
CA LYS A 225 -0.51 -8.16 25.27
C LYS A 225 -1.52 -8.25 24.14
N THR A 226 -1.09 -7.94 22.91
CA THR A 226 -1.93 -7.96 21.73
C THR A 226 -1.69 -9.18 20.82
N GLU A 227 -0.60 -9.90 21.05
CA GLU A 227 -0.22 -11.07 20.28
C GLU A 227 0.58 -12.06 21.13
N ASN A 228 0.47 -13.34 20.83
CA ASN A 228 1.38 -14.36 21.33
C ASN A 228 2.65 -14.34 20.47
N CYS A 229 3.66 -13.59 20.89
CA CYS A 229 4.94 -13.55 20.18
C CYS A 229 5.62 -14.92 20.21
N GLY A 230 5.56 -15.63 19.07
CA GLY A 230 6.54 -16.62 18.64
C GLY A 230 6.96 -17.71 19.62
N ARG A 231 6.07 -18.20 20.44
CA ARG A 231 6.29 -19.38 21.29
C ARG A 231 5.21 -20.41 21.04
N ASP A 232 5.24 -21.00 19.85
CA ASP A 232 4.74 -22.33 19.59
C ASP A 232 5.92 -23.30 19.51
#